data_1f310b7342cc6643834a24340109cc24
#
_entry.id   1f310b7342cc6643834a24340109cc24
#
_cell.length_a   1.000
_cell.length_b   1.000
_cell.length_c   1.000
_cell.angle_alpha   90.00
_cell.angle_beta   90.00
_cell.angle_gamma   90.00
#
_symmetry.space_group_name_H-M   'P 1'
#
loop_
_entity.id
_entity.type
_entity.pdbx_description
1 polymer ?
#
loop_
_entity_poly.entity_id
_entity_poly.type
_entity_poly.pdbx_seq_one_letter_code
_entity_poly.pdbx_strand_id
1 'polypeptide(L)'
;AAAYEQPELDEGTIDTADASSLAFKEGKKVFETSVMHNSEGTNALMSNYGIARDSGNLTFSGTSHIKHGSINANTRQDAKIIVFDKESDGKAMPILRIDDNDVQASHAAVVGRLNEQHLFYLESRGISEDDAKRIIALGYLKPIEEFFSDEEVLKMIDSAIEGGI
;
A
#
# COMPACT_ATOMS: atom_id res chain seq x y z
N ALA A 1 3.44 -15.68 1.10
CA ALA A 1 2.31 -14.89 0.60
C ALA A 1 1.37 -14.66 1.79
N ALA A 2 1.04 -13.41 2.06
CA ALA A 2 -0.05 -13.07 2.97
C ALA A 2 -1.23 -12.68 2.07
N ALA A 3 -2.33 -13.40 2.17
CA ALA A 3 -3.60 -13.01 1.59
C ALA A 3 -4.45 -12.41 2.72
N TYR A 4 -4.98 -11.22 2.50
CA TYR A 4 -6.01 -10.66 3.37
C TYR A 4 -7.36 -11.08 2.81
N GLU A 5 -8.12 -11.85 3.59
CA GLU A 5 -9.48 -12.25 3.23
C GLU A 5 -10.48 -11.12 3.50
N GLN A 6 -11.37 -10.98 2.59
CA GLN A 6 -12.29 -9.90 2.28
C GLN A 6 -13.33 -9.61 3.34
N PRO A 7 -13.63 -8.36 3.66
CA PRO A 7 -14.97 -8.02 4.13
C PRO A 7 -15.97 -8.01 2.95
N GLU A 8 -17.08 -8.70 3.11
CA GLU A 8 -18.28 -8.44 2.32
C GLU A 8 -18.94 -7.18 2.87
N LEU A 9 -19.10 -6.16 2.03
CA LEU A 9 -19.67 -4.89 2.45
C LEU A 9 -21.20 -4.92 2.32
N ASP A 10 -21.86 -4.72 3.46
CA ASP A 10 -23.31 -4.51 3.54
C ASP A 10 -23.68 -3.04 3.30
N GLU A 11 -24.96 -2.74 3.13
CA GLU A 11 -25.48 -1.40 2.84
C GLU A 11 -24.93 -0.34 3.80
N GLY A 12 -24.39 0.74 3.25
CA GLY A 12 -23.83 1.87 4.00
C GLY A 12 -22.50 1.59 4.71
N THR A 13 -21.87 0.46 4.49
CA THR A 13 -20.59 0.12 5.10
C THR A 13 -19.44 0.91 4.46
N ILE A 14 -18.55 1.39 5.31
CA ILE A 14 -17.25 1.97 4.90
C ILE A 14 -16.18 0.98 5.31
N ASP A 15 -15.36 0.56 4.36
CA ASP A 15 -14.21 -0.29 4.63
C ASP A 15 -12.92 0.34 4.15
N THR A 16 -11.85 0.14 4.92
CA THR A 16 -10.52 0.62 4.61
C THR A 16 -9.54 -0.54 4.71
N ALA A 17 -8.92 -0.87 3.59
CA ALA A 17 -7.90 -1.91 3.53
C ALA A 17 -6.55 -1.27 3.20
N ASP A 18 -5.70 -1.11 4.21
CA ASP A 18 -4.39 -0.51 4.06
C ASP A 18 -3.28 -1.51 4.35
N ALA A 19 -2.20 -1.43 3.59
CA ALA A 19 -1.02 -2.23 3.79
C ALA A 19 0.25 -1.40 3.61
N SER A 20 1.17 -1.55 4.56
CA SER A 20 2.55 -1.11 4.39
C SER A 20 3.48 -2.31 4.36
N SER A 21 4.41 -2.35 3.43
CA SER A 21 5.30 -3.49 3.27
C SER A 21 6.71 -3.11 2.84
N LEU A 22 7.65 -3.83 3.39
CA LEU A 22 9.06 -3.76 3.02
C LEU A 22 9.53 -5.13 2.53
N ALA A 23 10.04 -5.21 1.30
CA ALA A 23 10.74 -6.37 0.76
C ALA A 23 12.24 -6.06 0.67
N PHE A 24 13.07 -6.90 1.30
CA PHE A 24 14.52 -6.73 1.37
C PHE A 24 15.25 -8.06 1.21
N LYS A 25 16.57 -8.00 0.94
CA LYS A 25 17.41 -9.14 0.55
C LYS A 25 16.81 -9.82 -0.69
N GLU A 26 16.92 -11.12 -0.82
CA GLU A 26 16.33 -11.89 -1.93
C GLU A 26 14.85 -12.24 -1.70
N GLY A 27 14.18 -11.50 -0.80
CA GLY A 27 12.79 -11.75 -0.43
C GLY A 27 11.79 -11.40 -1.53
N LYS A 28 10.86 -12.32 -1.81
CA LYS A 28 9.69 -12.04 -2.63
C LYS A 28 8.45 -11.95 -1.75
N LYS A 29 7.79 -10.79 -1.78
CA LYS A 29 6.52 -10.56 -1.08
C LYS A 29 5.41 -10.25 -2.08
N VAL A 30 4.29 -10.92 -1.91
CA VAL A 30 3.07 -10.69 -2.69
C VAL A 30 1.94 -10.46 -1.72
N PHE A 31 1.26 -9.33 -1.85
CA PHE A 31 0.04 -9.01 -1.12
C PHE A 31 -1.11 -8.99 -2.11
N GLU A 32 -2.11 -9.80 -1.82
CA GLU A 32 -3.37 -9.83 -2.54
C GLU A 32 -4.45 -9.32 -1.60
N THR A 33 -5.08 -8.21 -1.99
CA THR A 33 -6.19 -7.61 -1.26
C THR A 33 -7.41 -7.56 -2.17
N SER A 34 -8.58 -7.80 -1.62
CA SER A 34 -9.80 -7.65 -2.39
C SER A 34 -10.93 -7.09 -1.53
N VAL A 35 -11.76 -6.27 -2.16
CA VAL A 35 -12.99 -5.71 -1.59
C VAL A 35 -14.14 -6.04 -2.52
N MET A 36 -15.27 -6.44 -1.96
CA MET A 36 -16.47 -6.78 -2.70
C MET A 36 -17.65 -5.95 -2.23
N HIS A 37 -18.21 -5.15 -3.11
CA HIS A 37 -19.43 -4.38 -2.88
C HIS A 37 -20.64 -5.22 -3.25
N ASN A 38 -21.45 -5.56 -2.25
CA ASN A 38 -22.64 -6.43 -2.42
C ASN A 38 -23.96 -5.66 -2.27
N SER A 39 -23.91 -4.39 -1.85
CA SER A 39 -25.09 -3.57 -1.52
C SER A 39 -24.93 -2.13 -1.97
N GLU A 40 -26.03 -1.40 -1.99
CA GLU A 40 -26.06 0.02 -2.37
C GLU A 40 -25.29 0.90 -1.37
N GLY A 41 -24.69 2.00 -1.87
CA GLY A 41 -24.08 3.05 -1.06
C GLY A 41 -22.82 2.65 -0.31
N THR A 42 -22.22 1.52 -0.61
CA THR A 42 -21.00 1.04 0.05
C THR A 42 -19.78 1.85 -0.39
N ASN A 43 -18.86 2.09 0.56
CA ASN A 43 -17.62 2.83 0.30
C ASN A 43 -16.42 1.99 0.69
N ALA A 44 -15.38 1.97 -0.14
CA ALA A 44 -14.12 1.29 0.16
C ALA A 44 -12.91 2.11 -0.28
N LEU A 45 -11.89 2.13 0.59
CA LEU A 45 -10.56 2.66 0.31
C LEU A 45 -9.54 1.54 0.51
N MET A 46 -8.67 1.34 -0.47
CA MET A 46 -7.56 0.40 -0.40
C MET A 46 -6.26 1.16 -0.65
N SER A 47 -5.37 1.23 0.35
CA SER A 47 -4.11 1.95 0.26
C SER A 47 -2.94 1.01 0.54
N ASN A 48 -2.06 0.84 -0.44
CA ASN A 48 -0.90 -0.04 -0.34
C ASN A 48 0.39 0.77 -0.55
N TYR A 49 1.23 0.81 0.48
CA TYR A 49 2.53 1.49 0.45
C TYR A 49 3.66 0.48 0.63
N GLY A 50 4.70 0.58 -0.18
CA GLY A 50 5.75 -0.41 -0.13
C GLY A 50 7.11 0.10 -0.55
N ILE A 51 8.14 -0.57 -0.03
CA ILE A 51 9.53 -0.36 -0.40
C ILE A 51 10.14 -1.70 -0.80
N ALA A 52 10.84 -1.69 -1.92
CA ALA A 52 11.70 -2.79 -2.35
C ALA A 52 13.16 -2.32 -2.32
N ARG A 53 14.03 -3.08 -1.60
CA ARG A 53 15.46 -2.77 -1.48
C ARG A 53 16.30 -4.03 -1.62
N ASP A 54 17.61 -3.85 -1.72
CA ASP A 54 18.61 -4.89 -2.01
C ASP A 54 18.27 -5.62 -3.32
N SER A 55 17.82 -6.88 -3.24
CA SER A 55 17.26 -7.67 -4.35
C SER A 55 15.82 -8.13 -4.07
N GLY A 56 15.14 -7.44 -3.18
CA GLY A 56 13.74 -7.73 -2.81
C GLY A 56 12.75 -7.43 -3.93
N ASN A 57 11.74 -8.28 -4.05
CA ASN A 57 10.63 -8.13 -4.99
C ASN A 57 9.32 -7.95 -4.25
N LEU A 58 8.62 -6.85 -4.50
CA LEU A 58 7.34 -6.53 -3.87
C LEU A 58 6.23 -6.45 -4.92
N THR A 59 5.15 -7.18 -4.71
CA THR A 59 3.96 -7.12 -5.56
C THR A 59 2.73 -6.80 -4.72
N PHE A 60 1.99 -5.78 -5.11
CA PHE A 60 0.62 -5.53 -4.66
C PHE A 60 -0.36 -5.89 -5.77
N SER A 61 -1.36 -6.70 -5.45
CA SER A 61 -2.50 -7.04 -6.31
C SER A 61 -3.78 -6.67 -5.57
N GLY A 62 -4.44 -5.60 -5.99
CA GLY A 62 -5.68 -5.11 -5.37
C GLY A 62 -6.87 -5.34 -6.29
N THR A 63 -7.93 -5.99 -5.82
CA THR A 63 -9.18 -6.16 -6.58
C THR A 63 -10.34 -5.50 -5.86
N SER A 64 -11.02 -4.55 -6.51
CA SER A 64 -12.34 -4.09 -6.07
C SER A 64 -13.39 -4.60 -7.04
N HIS A 65 -14.39 -5.29 -6.53
CA HIS A 65 -15.49 -5.82 -7.31
C HIS A 65 -16.82 -5.19 -6.86
N ILE A 66 -17.41 -4.37 -7.73
CA ILE A 66 -18.75 -3.81 -7.53
C ILE A 66 -19.74 -4.72 -8.28
N LYS A 67 -20.52 -5.48 -7.51
CA LYS A 67 -21.52 -6.40 -8.06
C LYS A 67 -22.75 -5.67 -8.55
N HIS A 68 -23.50 -6.32 -9.42
CA HIS A 68 -24.79 -5.84 -9.87
C HIS A 68 -25.76 -5.61 -8.69
N GLY A 69 -26.43 -4.46 -8.68
CA GLY A 69 -27.28 -4.00 -7.59
C GLY A 69 -26.56 -3.15 -6.54
N SER A 70 -25.23 -2.96 -6.62
CA SER A 70 -24.49 -2.10 -5.72
C SER A 70 -24.45 -0.62 -6.20
N ILE A 71 -25.62 -0.06 -6.41
CA ILE A 71 -25.81 1.31 -6.88
C ILE A 71 -25.22 2.30 -5.87
N ASN A 72 -24.66 3.41 -6.34
CA ASN A 72 -23.98 4.42 -5.52
C ASN A 72 -22.76 3.89 -4.74
N ALA A 73 -22.25 2.71 -5.08
CA ALA A 73 -20.99 2.24 -4.51
C ALA A 73 -19.83 3.12 -4.95
N ASN A 74 -18.87 3.33 -4.04
CA ASN A 74 -17.67 4.10 -4.29
C ASN A 74 -16.45 3.31 -3.85
N THR A 75 -15.49 3.11 -4.76
CA THR A 75 -14.24 2.42 -4.46
C THR A 75 -13.04 3.19 -4.97
N ARG A 76 -11.98 3.24 -4.16
CA ARG A 76 -10.69 3.82 -4.55
C ARG A 76 -9.56 2.90 -4.14
N GLN A 77 -8.60 2.72 -5.07
CA GLN A 77 -7.38 1.98 -4.81
C GLN A 77 -6.17 2.88 -5.06
N ASP A 78 -5.29 2.98 -4.09
CA ASP A 78 -3.99 3.64 -4.20
C ASP A 78 -2.88 2.62 -3.92
N ALA A 79 -1.94 2.45 -4.84
CA ALA A 79 -0.78 1.60 -4.64
C ALA A 79 0.50 2.37 -4.99
N LYS A 80 1.45 2.41 -4.07
CA LYS A 80 2.72 3.11 -4.25
C LYS A 80 3.87 2.23 -3.80
N ILE A 81 4.87 2.04 -4.66
CA ILE A 81 6.10 1.31 -4.35
C ILE A 81 7.30 2.18 -4.69
N ILE A 82 8.22 2.35 -3.75
CA ILE A 82 9.54 2.90 -4.01
C ILE A 82 10.56 1.76 -4.12
N VAL A 83 11.31 1.76 -5.20
CA VAL A 83 12.41 0.83 -5.45
C VAL A 83 13.71 1.55 -5.12
N PHE A 84 14.44 1.06 -4.12
CA PHE A 84 15.66 1.71 -3.62
C PHE A 84 16.90 1.30 -4.43
N ASP A 85 17.00 0.03 -4.78
CA ASP A 85 18.20 -0.53 -5.38
C ASP A 85 17.93 -1.06 -6.80
N LYS A 86 18.99 -1.22 -7.60
CA LYS A 86 18.87 -1.64 -9.00
C LYS A 86 18.38 -3.07 -9.16
N GLU A 87 18.74 -3.91 -8.21
CA GLU A 87 18.43 -5.34 -8.17
C GLU A 87 17.06 -5.62 -7.56
N SER A 88 16.43 -4.61 -6.95
CA SER A 88 15.07 -4.74 -6.41
C SER A 88 14.01 -4.40 -7.44
N ASP A 89 12.81 -4.96 -7.26
CA ASP A 89 11.67 -4.75 -8.17
C ASP A 89 10.36 -4.54 -7.42
N GLY A 90 9.49 -3.74 -8.01
CA GLY A 90 8.17 -3.44 -7.50
C GLY A 90 7.11 -3.60 -8.58
N LYS A 91 5.97 -4.20 -8.22
CA LYS A 91 4.83 -4.36 -9.13
C LYS A 91 3.52 -4.02 -8.43
N ALA A 92 2.73 -3.14 -9.03
CA ALA A 92 1.39 -2.80 -8.57
C ALA A 92 0.38 -3.18 -9.67
N MET A 93 -0.64 -3.97 -9.28
CA MET A 93 -1.67 -4.50 -10.19
C MET A 93 -3.06 -4.21 -9.61
N PRO A 94 -3.57 -2.98 -9.74
CA PRO A 94 -4.94 -2.68 -9.37
C PRO A 94 -5.92 -3.25 -10.41
N ILE A 95 -7.00 -3.88 -9.94
CA ILE A 95 -8.06 -4.47 -10.75
C ILE A 95 -9.40 -3.90 -10.29
N LEU A 96 -10.17 -3.35 -11.22
CA LEU A 96 -11.54 -2.93 -11.00
C LEU A 96 -12.48 -3.84 -11.81
N ARG A 97 -13.38 -4.52 -11.11
CA ARG A 97 -14.50 -5.27 -11.72
C ARG A 97 -15.78 -4.53 -11.40
N ILE A 98 -16.49 -4.07 -12.42
CA ILE A 98 -17.64 -3.19 -12.24
C ILE A 98 -18.78 -3.78 -13.05
N ASP A 99 -19.79 -4.30 -12.34
CA ASP A 99 -20.97 -4.95 -12.93
C ASP A 99 -22.21 -4.02 -12.87
N ASP A 100 -22.03 -2.75 -12.44
CA ASP A 100 -23.09 -1.74 -12.39
C ASP A 100 -22.63 -0.40 -12.98
N ASN A 101 -23.58 0.45 -13.41
CA ASN A 101 -23.28 1.69 -14.13
C ASN A 101 -23.31 2.95 -13.24
N ASP A 102 -24.08 2.93 -12.14
CA ASP A 102 -24.25 4.09 -11.26
C ASP A 102 -23.33 3.97 -10.02
N VAL A 103 -22.03 4.03 -10.27
CA VAL A 103 -20.99 3.83 -9.27
C VAL A 103 -19.80 4.76 -9.50
N GLN A 104 -18.97 4.91 -8.49
CA GLN A 104 -17.68 5.60 -8.58
C GLN A 104 -16.56 4.61 -8.32
N ALA A 105 -15.63 4.52 -9.26
CA ALA A 105 -14.47 3.65 -9.11
C ALA A 105 -13.21 4.33 -9.65
N SER A 106 -12.15 4.28 -8.88
CA SER A 106 -10.87 4.85 -9.29
C SER A 106 -9.70 4.05 -8.76
N HIS A 107 -8.59 4.07 -9.49
CA HIS A 107 -7.32 3.58 -8.98
C HIS A 107 -6.16 4.50 -9.37
N ALA A 108 -5.11 4.49 -8.55
CA ALA A 108 -3.82 5.07 -8.86
C ALA A 108 -2.71 4.09 -8.45
N ALA A 109 -1.79 3.82 -9.37
CA ALA A 109 -0.65 2.97 -9.09
C ALA A 109 0.65 3.65 -9.53
N VAL A 110 1.60 3.72 -8.62
CA VAL A 110 2.92 4.31 -8.88
C VAL A 110 3.99 3.34 -8.41
N VAL A 111 4.88 2.98 -9.31
CA VAL A 111 6.13 2.28 -9.00
C VAL A 111 7.26 3.15 -9.50
N GLY A 112 8.11 3.62 -8.60
CA GLY A 112 9.19 4.55 -8.93
C GLY A 112 10.47 4.22 -8.18
N ARG A 113 11.60 4.66 -8.74
CA ARG A 113 12.88 4.58 -8.03
C ARG A 113 12.98 5.69 -7.00
N LEU A 114 13.82 5.44 -5.98
CA LEU A 114 14.21 6.45 -5.01
C LEU A 114 14.71 7.71 -5.76
N ASN A 115 14.19 8.87 -5.36
CA ASN A 115 14.58 10.13 -5.96
C ASN A 115 15.98 10.54 -5.48
N GLU A 116 16.97 10.45 -6.36
CA GLU A 116 18.36 10.80 -6.06
C GLU A 116 18.53 12.27 -5.62
N GLN A 117 17.67 13.18 -6.05
CA GLN A 117 17.71 14.58 -5.60
C GLN A 117 17.29 14.73 -4.14
N HIS A 118 16.32 13.94 -3.68
CA HIS A 118 15.94 13.93 -2.27
C HIS A 118 17.06 13.35 -1.41
N LEU A 119 17.69 12.27 -1.88
CA LEU A 119 18.83 11.66 -1.22
C LEU A 119 19.99 12.68 -1.11
N PHE A 120 20.40 13.24 -2.24
CA PHE A 120 21.45 14.28 -2.30
C PHE A 120 21.16 15.49 -1.38
N TYR A 121 19.89 15.93 -1.32
CA TYR A 121 19.52 17.03 -0.43
C TYR A 121 19.77 16.69 1.04
N LEU A 122 19.38 15.50 1.49
CA LEU A 122 19.60 15.05 2.87
C LEU A 122 21.10 14.89 3.18
N GLU A 123 21.87 14.29 2.27
CA GLU A 123 23.31 14.13 2.39
C GLU A 123 24.04 15.49 2.44
N SER A 124 23.60 16.47 1.65
CA SER A 124 24.15 17.84 1.67
C SER A 124 23.93 18.56 3.01
N ARG A 125 23.02 18.06 3.85
CA ARG A 125 22.77 18.52 5.22
C ARG A 125 23.52 17.71 6.27
N GLY A 126 24.42 16.81 5.87
CA GLY A 126 25.25 16.00 6.75
C GLY A 126 24.58 14.72 7.25
N ILE A 127 23.45 14.31 6.67
CA ILE A 127 22.81 13.04 6.96
C ILE A 127 23.51 11.95 6.14
N SER A 128 23.83 10.82 6.74
CA SER A 128 24.42 9.69 6.01
C SER A 128 23.44 9.13 4.97
N GLU A 129 23.92 8.47 3.93
CA GLU A 129 23.07 7.84 2.91
C GLU A 129 22.09 6.86 3.53
N ASP A 130 22.56 6.03 4.49
CA ASP A 130 21.71 5.06 5.17
C ASP A 130 20.63 5.72 6.02
N ASP A 131 20.97 6.76 6.78
CA ASP A 131 19.98 7.53 7.57
C ASP A 131 18.99 8.27 6.65
N ALA A 132 19.45 8.79 5.51
CA ALA A 132 18.59 9.45 4.55
C ALA A 132 17.58 8.46 3.93
N LYS A 133 18.04 7.28 3.53
CA LYS A 133 17.17 6.18 3.07
C LYS A 133 16.16 5.78 4.14
N ARG A 134 16.61 5.68 5.39
CA ARG A 134 15.75 5.36 6.54
C ARG A 134 14.67 6.42 6.77
N ILE A 135 15.02 7.70 6.75
CA ILE A 135 14.07 8.82 6.90
C ILE A 135 13.01 8.77 5.80
N ILE A 136 13.43 8.55 4.54
CA ILE A 136 12.51 8.45 3.40
C ILE A 136 11.58 7.25 3.59
N ALA A 137 12.12 6.09 3.99
CA ALA A 137 11.34 4.88 4.19
C ALA A 137 10.31 5.03 5.31
N LEU A 138 10.71 5.59 6.45
CA LEU A 138 9.81 5.88 7.57
C LEU A 138 8.67 6.80 7.13
N GLY A 139 8.99 7.92 6.49
CA GLY A 139 7.96 8.87 6.01
C GLY A 139 7.00 8.27 4.99
N TYR A 140 7.42 7.19 4.31
CA TYR A 140 6.61 6.53 3.28
C TYR A 140 5.73 5.40 3.83
N LEU A 141 6.19 4.70 4.85
CA LEU A 141 5.47 3.56 5.43
C LEU A 141 4.62 3.92 6.65
N LYS A 142 4.99 4.98 7.37
CA LYS A 142 4.30 5.43 8.59
C LYS A 142 2.83 5.87 8.42
N PRO A 143 2.31 6.26 7.25
CA PRO A 143 0.89 6.56 7.12
C PRO A 143 -0.05 5.43 7.59
N ILE A 144 0.43 4.18 7.63
CA ILE A 144 -0.35 3.06 8.19
C ILE A 144 -0.65 3.25 9.68
N GLU A 145 0.15 4.00 10.42
CA GLU A 145 -0.05 4.24 11.86
C GLU A 145 -1.34 5.01 12.15
N GLU A 146 -1.83 5.82 11.19
CA GLU A 146 -3.04 6.61 11.34
C GLU A 146 -4.30 5.76 11.57
N PHE A 147 -4.24 4.47 11.21
CA PHE A 147 -5.34 3.51 11.37
C PHE A 147 -5.32 2.78 12.71
N PHE A 148 -4.28 2.97 13.52
CA PHE A 148 -4.11 2.29 14.80
C PHE A 148 -4.03 3.29 15.95
N SER A 149 -4.80 3.02 17.01
CA SER A 149 -4.77 3.80 18.26
C SER A 149 -4.09 3.07 19.42
N ASP A 150 -3.75 1.80 19.23
CA ASP A 150 -3.10 0.96 20.24
C ASP A 150 -1.60 1.21 20.24
N GLU A 151 -1.04 1.65 21.38
CA GLU A 151 0.38 1.96 21.53
C GLU A 151 1.30 0.74 21.34
N GLU A 152 0.84 -0.46 21.66
CA GLU A 152 1.64 -1.67 21.45
C GLU A 152 1.74 -1.99 19.97
N VAL A 153 0.64 -1.83 19.23
CA VAL A 153 0.62 -2.00 17.77
C VAL A 153 1.52 -0.98 17.09
N LEU A 154 1.45 0.29 17.49
CA LEU A 154 2.31 1.35 16.94
C LEU A 154 3.79 1.05 17.17
N LYS A 155 4.18 0.59 18.38
CA LYS A 155 5.56 0.17 18.66
C LYS A 155 6.00 -1.05 17.84
N MET A 156 5.09 -1.99 17.58
CA MET A 156 5.38 -3.13 16.69
C MET A 156 5.61 -2.68 15.25
N ILE A 157 4.80 -1.72 14.74
CA ILE A 157 4.96 -1.15 13.41
C ILE A 157 6.32 -0.44 13.30
N ASP A 158 6.64 0.45 14.25
CA ASP A 158 7.92 1.15 14.28
C ASP A 158 9.10 0.16 14.28
N SER A 159 9.06 -0.84 15.16
CA SER A 159 10.12 -1.85 15.25
C SER A 159 10.24 -2.67 13.96
N ALA A 160 9.13 -2.99 13.31
CA ALA A 160 9.14 -3.75 12.05
C ALA A 160 9.72 -2.92 10.89
N ILE A 161 9.39 -1.62 10.83
CA ILE A 161 9.94 -0.71 9.83
C ILE A 161 11.45 -0.51 10.09
N GLU A 162 11.84 -0.21 11.32
CA GLU A 162 13.23 0.02 11.70
C GLU A 162 14.12 -1.22 11.52
N GLY A 163 13.60 -2.40 11.82
CA GLY A 163 14.34 -3.65 11.66
C GLY A 163 14.52 -4.11 10.22
N GLY A 164 13.79 -3.51 9.28
CA GLY A 164 13.84 -3.81 7.85
C GLY A 164 14.59 -2.77 7.00
N ILE A 165 14.97 -1.65 7.60
CA ILE A 165 15.72 -0.56 6.98
C ILE A 165 17.14 -0.56 7.49
#